data_de604ceb78ab05b8d7cc9f1da8535e38
#
_entry.id   de604ceb78ab05b8d7cc9f1da8535e38
#
_cell.length_a   1.000
_cell.length_b   1.000
_cell.length_c   1.000
_cell.angle_alpha   90.00
_cell.angle_beta   90.00
_cell.angle_gamma   90.00
#
_symmetry.space_group_name_H-M   'P 1'
#
loop_
_entity.id
_entity.type
_entity.pdbx_description
1 polymer ?
#
loop_
_entity_poly.entity_id
_entity_poly.type
_entity_poly.pdbx_seq_one_letter_code
_entity_poly.pdbx_strand_id
1 'polypeptide(L)'
;MRTFLVACVVLVGCSEPSATQEDTRRVLLKGLGEQVFLPRYVEFEERVGEVRQQADALCADPSDDTLAAVRDAWWEARAPWKRNETVAFGPYLPPDSYGAAIDFWPCRVASVDAVLVGTEPIEPSLLGAAAKGMPAFEYLIYDPARDPVTEIGDDPRFCEYLGAVGVDLAEDATAIRAAWDPAEGDFLGELVEAGRGSKTYDSIEMALGAVVNRLVYDLEALRGEKLGVPLGMRTGGTVQPDSAESRFSGRSLEDVRDGVRGIEEVVFGAAVEKPASLAGYLDGIGRDDLVPALREAFDASYAALDAVPQPLTEAVVTNPELVQASIDALGELQRLIQTDVINAMGLMLTFTDADGD
;
A
#
# COMPACT_ATOMS: atom_id res chain seq x y z
N MET A 1 29.67 64.46 7.95
CA MET A 1 28.53 63.63 8.33
C MET A 1 28.70 62.28 7.66
N ARG A 2 29.13 61.26 8.42
CA ARG A 2 29.22 59.86 7.92
C ARG A 2 28.01 59.14 8.47
N THR A 3 27.13 58.74 7.56
CA THR A 3 25.94 57.94 7.87
C THR A 3 26.35 56.47 7.97
N PHE A 4 26.21 55.86 9.15
CA PHE A 4 26.35 54.44 9.34
C PHE A 4 25.02 53.75 8.99
N LEU A 5 25.04 52.90 7.98
CA LEU A 5 23.96 51.94 7.70
C LEU A 5 24.15 50.70 8.62
N VAL A 6 23.23 50.48 9.54
CA VAL A 6 23.16 49.25 10.33
C VAL A 6 22.34 48.26 9.50
N ALA A 7 22.98 47.23 8.98
CA ALA A 7 22.32 46.10 8.37
C ALA A 7 21.85 45.16 9.47
N CYS A 8 20.53 45.02 9.70
CA CYS A 8 19.94 43.99 10.51
C CYS A 8 19.98 42.67 9.71
N VAL A 9 20.85 41.76 10.09
CA VAL A 9 20.81 40.39 9.63
C VAL A 9 19.76 39.67 10.47
N VAL A 10 18.61 39.37 9.87
CA VAL A 10 17.61 38.46 10.46
C VAL A 10 18.13 37.05 10.25
N LEU A 11 18.72 36.45 11.30
CA LEU A 11 18.99 35.01 11.37
C LEU A 11 17.64 34.32 11.52
N VAL A 12 17.14 33.73 10.46
CA VAL A 12 16.09 32.70 10.55
C VAL A 12 16.77 31.48 11.15
N GLY A 13 16.72 31.36 12.46
CA GLY A 13 17.13 30.14 13.15
C GLY A 13 16.13 29.05 12.88
N CYS A 14 16.55 27.97 12.22
CA CYS A 14 15.89 26.67 12.37
C CYS A 14 16.04 26.30 13.84
N SER A 15 14.98 26.43 14.64
CA SER A 15 14.98 25.95 16.03
C SER A 15 14.93 24.43 15.99
N GLU A 16 15.94 23.79 16.59
CA GLU A 16 15.88 22.36 16.85
C GLU A 16 14.66 22.05 17.74
N PRO A 17 13.93 20.93 17.49
CA PRO A 17 12.78 20.57 18.30
C PRO A 17 13.16 20.40 19.76
N SER A 18 12.28 20.80 20.67
CA SER A 18 12.50 20.60 22.12
C SER A 18 12.44 19.10 22.46
N ALA A 19 13.14 18.67 23.52
CA ALA A 19 13.13 17.28 24.01
C ALA A 19 11.69 16.73 24.19
N THR A 20 10.75 17.56 24.59
CA THR A 20 9.33 17.22 24.73
C THR A 20 8.66 16.93 23.39
N GLN A 21 9.01 17.62 22.32
CA GLN A 21 8.47 17.42 20.98
C GLN A 21 9.00 16.12 20.37
N GLU A 22 10.29 15.83 20.53
CA GLU A 22 10.89 14.55 20.12
C GLU A 22 10.19 13.36 20.81
N ASP A 23 9.98 13.43 22.12
CA ASP A 23 9.31 12.37 22.88
C ASP A 23 7.86 12.16 22.40
N THR A 24 7.13 13.24 22.08
CA THR A 24 5.76 13.13 21.55
C THR A 24 5.74 12.47 20.16
N ARG A 25 6.68 12.82 19.28
CA ARG A 25 6.84 12.18 17.95
C ARG A 25 7.17 10.70 18.08
N ARG A 26 8.01 10.35 19.03
CA ARG A 26 8.39 8.95 19.33
C ARG A 26 7.21 8.13 19.83
N VAL A 27 6.40 8.70 20.73
CA VAL A 27 5.15 8.07 21.21
C VAL A 27 4.17 7.84 20.05
N LEU A 28 4.05 8.81 19.14
CA LEU A 28 3.22 8.67 17.94
C LEU A 28 3.72 7.53 17.06
N LEU A 29 5.00 7.50 16.69
CA LEU A 29 5.57 6.46 15.83
C LEU A 29 5.43 5.07 16.44
N LYS A 30 5.70 4.95 17.74
CA LYS A 30 5.49 3.70 18.48
C LYS A 30 4.03 3.25 18.42
N GLY A 31 3.12 4.15 18.72
CA GLY A 31 1.69 3.84 18.70
C GLY A 31 1.17 3.48 17.29
N LEU A 32 1.59 4.18 16.24
CA LEU A 32 1.25 3.83 14.87
C LEU A 32 1.79 2.44 14.50
N GLY A 33 3.04 2.14 14.86
CA GLY A 33 3.63 0.83 14.62
C GLY A 33 2.91 -0.29 15.32
N GLU A 34 2.60 -0.14 16.61
CA GLU A 34 1.96 -1.16 17.44
C GLU A 34 0.46 -1.32 17.18
N GLN A 35 -0.24 -0.25 16.78
CA GLN A 35 -1.71 -0.25 16.65
C GLN A 35 -2.20 -0.30 15.20
N VAL A 36 -1.34 0.08 14.23
CA VAL A 36 -1.72 0.19 12.82
C VAL A 36 -0.86 -0.71 11.94
N PHE A 37 0.46 -0.53 11.92
CA PHE A 37 1.33 -1.15 10.91
C PHE A 37 1.52 -2.65 11.14
N LEU A 38 2.02 -3.04 12.32
CA LEU A 38 2.27 -4.44 12.64
C LEU A 38 0.99 -5.29 12.65
N PRO A 39 -0.14 -4.85 13.25
CA PRO A 39 -1.38 -5.62 13.21
C PRO A 39 -1.87 -5.95 11.79
N ARG A 40 -1.67 -5.05 10.81
CA ARG A 40 -2.07 -5.31 9.43
C ARG A 40 -1.16 -6.34 8.74
N TYR A 41 0.15 -6.38 9.08
CA TYR A 41 1.03 -7.44 8.60
C TYR A 41 0.69 -8.79 9.22
N VAL A 42 0.29 -8.81 10.50
CA VAL A 42 -0.23 -10.02 11.16
C VAL A 42 -1.51 -10.50 10.46
N GLU A 43 -2.48 -9.59 10.23
CA GLU A 43 -3.70 -9.91 9.49
C GLU A 43 -3.39 -10.44 8.08
N PHE A 44 -2.45 -9.81 7.37
CA PHE A 44 -2.05 -10.25 6.04
C PHE A 44 -1.46 -11.68 6.06
N GLU A 45 -0.54 -11.97 6.98
CA GLU A 45 0.05 -13.31 7.15
C GLU A 45 -1.04 -14.37 7.39
N GLU A 46 -2.00 -14.10 8.27
CA GLU A 46 -3.13 -14.98 8.56
C GLU A 46 -3.99 -15.22 7.32
N ARG A 47 -4.38 -14.15 6.60
CA ARG A 47 -5.19 -14.26 5.38
C ARG A 47 -4.48 -14.98 4.23
N VAL A 48 -3.19 -14.77 4.06
CA VAL A 48 -2.40 -15.52 3.07
C VAL A 48 -2.31 -17.00 3.44
N GLY A 49 -2.25 -17.33 4.74
CA GLY A 49 -2.38 -18.71 5.21
C GLY A 49 -3.70 -19.35 4.77
N GLU A 50 -4.81 -18.61 4.83
CA GLU A 50 -6.12 -19.04 4.33
C GLU A 50 -6.11 -19.22 2.79
N VAL A 51 -5.51 -18.28 2.03
CA VAL A 51 -5.36 -18.41 0.56
C VAL A 51 -4.66 -19.71 0.19
N ARG A 52 -3.53 -20.00 0.84
CA ARG A 52 -2.77 -21.23 0.61
C ARG A 52 -3.61 -22.47 0.93
N GLN A 53 -4.29 -22.51 2.06
CA GLN A 53 -5.14 -23.62 2.46
C GLN A 53 -6.26 -23.86 1.44
N GLN A 54 -6.93 -22.83 0.94
CA GLN A 54 -7.99 -22.96 -0.05
C GLN A 54 -7.44 -23.36 -1.44
N ALA A 55 -6.24 -22.93 -1.80
CA ALA A 55 -5.56 -23.43 -3.01
C ALA A 55 -5.26 -24.93 -2.96
N ASP A 56 -4.76 -25.41 -1.81
CA ASP A 56 -4.55 -26.84 -1.58
C ASP A 56 -5.87 -27.63 -1.65
N ALA A 57 -6.97 -27.06 -1.12
CA ALA A 57 -8.29 -27.67 -1.18
C ALA A 57 -8.84 -27.73 -2.61
N LEU A 58 -8.69 -26.66 -3.41
CA LEU A 58 -9.05 -26.62 -4.82
C LEU A 58 -8.30 -27.69 -5.61
N CYS A 59 -7.01 -27.86 -5.38
CA CYS A 59 -6.20 -28.86 -6.05
C CYS A 59 -6.55 -30.32 -5.63
N ALA A 60 -6.99 -30.51 -4.38
CA ALA A 60 -7.38 -31.83 -3.88
C ALA A 60 -8.78 -32.27 -4.36
N ASP A 61 -9.71 -31.34 -4.51
CA ASP A 61 -11.10 -31.58 -4.92
C ASP A 61 -11.58 -30.43 -5.84
N PRO A 62 -11.19 -30.42 -7.12
CA PRO A 62 -11.52 -29.35 -8.06
C PRO A 62 -13.04 -29.25 -8.26
N SER A 63 -13.63 -28.11 -7.87
CA SER A 63 -15.06 -27.81 -8.00
C SER A 63 -15.30 -26.30 -7.98
N ASP A 64 -16.48 -25.87 -8.42
CA ASP A 64 -16.92 -24.49 -8.36
C ASP A 64 -16.91 -23.95 -6.91
N ASP A 65 -17.26 -24.79 -5.93
CA ASP A 65 -17.28 -24.41 -4.52
C ASP A 65 -15.87 -24.17 -3.97
N THR A 66 -14.90 -25.02 -4.29
CA THR A 66 -13.50 -24.83 -3.85
C THR A 66 -12.82 -23.70 -4.62
N LEU A 67 -13.18 -23.47 -5.89
CA LEU A 67 -12.73 -22.30 -6.65
C LEU A 67 -13.30 -21.00 -6.06
N ALA A 68 -14.56 -20.98 -5.67
CA ALA A 68 -15.15 -19.83 -5.00
C ALA A 68 -14.44 -19.55 -3.66
N ALA A 69 -14.17 -20.58 -2.86
CA ALA A 69 -13.50 -20.45 -1.57
C ALA A 69 -12.08 -19.85 -1.69
N VAL A 70 -11.27 -20.26 -2.66
CA VAL A 70 -9.93 -19.69 -2.86
C VAL A 70 -10.00 -18.24 -3.39
N ARG A 71 -10.99 -17.92 -4.22
CA ARG A 71 -11.25 -16.57 -4.68
C ARG A 71 -11.61 -15.64 -3.53
N ASP A 72 -12.51 -16.08 -2.65
CA ASP A 72 -12.90 -15.30 -1.46
C ASP A 72 -11.71 -15.09 -0.52
N ALA A 73 -10.90 -16.13 -0.27
CA ALA A 73 -9.70 -16.01 0.55
C ALA A 73 -8.69 -15.01 -0.05
N TRP A 74 -8.45 -15.05 -1.36
CA TRP A 74 -7.58 -14.10 -2.05
C TRP A 74 -8.12 -12.67 -1.93
N TRP A 75 -9.43 -12.48 -2.14
CA TRP A 75 -10.10 -11.20 -2.02
C TRP A 75 -9.90 -10.56 -0.64
N GLU A 76 -10.07 -11.36 0.42
CA GLU A 76 -9.89 -10.92 1.79
C GLU A 76 -8.42 -10.63 2.14
N ALA A 77 -7.47 -11.37 1.57
CA ALA A 77 -6.05 -11.14 1.79
C ALA A 77 -5.56 -9.82 1.18
N ARG A 78 -6.20 -9.34 0.11
CA ARG A 78 -5.86 -8.05 -0.52
C ARG A 78 -6.04 -6.86 0.42
N ALA A 79 -7.10 -6.85 1.24
CA ALA A 79 -7.44 -5.70 2.06
C ALA A 79 -6.33 -5.27 3.05
N PRO A 80 -5.79 -6.13 3.93
CA PRO A 80 -4.68 -5.75 4.82
C PRO A 80 -3.42 -5.39 4.05
N TRP A 81 -3.15 -6.04 2.90
CA TRP A 81 -2.01 -5.69 2.06
C TRP A 81 -2.13 -4.27 1.51
N LYS A 82 -3.26 -3.92 0.89
CA LYS A 82 -3.49 -2.59 0.31
C LYS A 82 -3.50 -1.49 1.36
N ARG A 83 -4.03 -1.76 2.55
CA ARG A 83 -3.92 -0.83 3.69
C ARG A 83 -2.47 -0.60 4.13
N ASN A 84 -1.59 -1.59 3.99
CA ASN A 84 -0.18 -1.49 4.34
C ASN A 84 0.72 -0.88 3.27
N GLU A 85 0.22 -0.50 2.09
CA GLU A 85 0.99 0.32 1.15
C GLU A 85 1.40 1.66 1.78
N THR A 86 0.68 2.14 2.81
CA THR A 86 1.06 3.30 3.64
C THR A 86 2.39 3.17 4.40
N VAL A 87 2.96 1.99 4.44
CA VAL A 87 4.28 1.71 5.03
C VAL A 87 5.21 1.00 4.03
N ALA A 88 5.05 1.32 2.73
CA ALA A 88 5.91 0.82 1.67
C ALA A 88 7.29 1.48 1.72
N PHE A 89 8.00 1.27 2.83
CA PHE A 89 9.40 1.64 3.08
C PHE A 89 10.06 0.53 3.93
N GLY A 90 11.36 0.67 4.24
CA GLY A 90 12.10 -0.35 4.98
C GLY A 90 12.05 -1.71 4.29
N PRO A 91 11.63 -2.80 4.97
CA PRO A 91 11.62 -4.17 4.41
C PRO A 91 10.77 -4.34 3.15
N TYR A 92 9.84 -3.42 2.89
CA TYR A 92 9.06 -3.40 1.64
C TYR A 92 9.96 -3.14 0.42
N LEU A 93 11.00 -2.32 0.58
CA LEU A 93 11.94 -1.87 -0.47
C LEU A 93 13.23 -2.72 -0.48
N PRO A 94 14.10 -2.57 -1.50
CA PRO A 94 15.42 -3.18 -1.49
C PRO A 94 16.24 -2.80 -0.23
N PRO A 95 17.05 -3.72 0.32
CA PRO A 95 17.46 -5.00 -0.27
C PRO A 95 16.45 -6.14 -0.11
N ASP A 96 15.49 -6.09 0.82
CA ASP A 96 14.56 -7.18 1.12
C ASP A 96 13.52 -7.32 0.00
N SER A 97 12.96 -6.21 -0.49
CA SER A 97 12.08 -6.15 -1.67
C SER A 97 10.76 -6.94 -1.55
N TYR A 98 10.22 -7.13 -0.33
CA TYR A 98 8.97 -7.87 -0.14
C TYR A 98 7.79 -7.25 -0.89
N GLY A 99 7.76 -5.92 -1.08
CA GLY A 99 6.72 -5.27 -1.86
C GLY A 99 6.62 -5.83 -3.29
N ALA A 100 7.73 -5.91 -3.99
CA ALA A 100 7.78 -6.45 -5.36
C ALA A 100 7.60 -7.97 -5.41
N ALA A 101 7.97 -8.71 -4.36
CA ALA A 101 7.78 -10.15 -4.29
C ALA A 101 6.30 -10.52 -4.11
N ILE A 102 5.57 -9.76 -3.28
CA ILE A 102 4.17 -10.00 -2.93
C ILE A 102 3.21 -9.43 -3.99
N ASP A 103 3.47 -8.23 -4.53
CA ASP A 103 2.49 -7.51 -5.35
C ASP A 103 3.15 -6.76 -6.52
N PHE A 104 3.76 -7.52 -7.44
CA PHE A 104 4.36 -6.97 -8.66
C PHE A 104 3.27 -6.63 -9.69
N TRP A 105 2.86 -5.38 -9.73
CA TRP A 105 1.87 -4.89 -10.68
C TRP A 105 2.51 -4.04 -11.80
N PRO A 106 2.02 -4.09 -13.04
CA PRO A 106 0.93 -4.95 -13.54
C PRO A 106 1.34 -6.42 -13.69
N CYS A 107 0.35 -7.34 -13.51
CA CYS A 107 0.56 -8.75 -13.78
C CYS A 107 1.08 -8.97 -15.21
N ARG A 108 2.18 -9.71 -15.33
CA ARG A 108 2.74 -10.08 -16.63
C ARG A 108 2.24 -11.46 -17.04
N VAL A 109 1.04 -11.52 -17.60
CA VAL A 109 0.36 -12.74 -18.06
C VAL A 109 1.30 -13.68 -18.82
N ALA A 110 2.08 -13.16 -19.77
CA ALA A 110 3.02 -13.98 -20.55
C ALA A 110 4.10 -14.66 -19.68
N SER A 111 4.48 -14.07 -18.55
CA SER A 111 5.43 -14.72 -17.61
C SER A 111 4.77 -15.85 -16.84
N VAL A 112 3.50 -15.70 -16.44
CA VAL A 112 2.72 -16.73 -15.77
C VAL A 112 2.45 -17.89 -16.73
N ASP A 113 2.00 -17.60 -17.97
CA ASP A 113 1.75 -18.63 -18.99
C ASP A 113 3.02 -19.40 -19.37
N ALA A 114 4.18 -18.72 -19.40
CA ALA A 114 5.46 -19.38 -19.67
C ALA A 114 5.81 -20.45 -18.62
N VAL A 115 5.43 -20.22 -17.34
CA VAL A 115 5.61 -21.23 -16.28
C VAL A 115 4.66 -22.42 -16.50
N LEU A 116 3.38 -22.14 -16.84
CA LEU A 116 2.38 -23.19 -17.07
C LEU A 116 2.75 -24.13 -18.21
N VAL A 117 3.23 -23.57 -19.35
CA VAL A 117 3.61 -24.37 -20.52
C VAL A 117 5.03 -24.93 -20.44
N GLY A 118 5.80 -24.56 -19.44
CA GLY A 118 7.17 -25.02 -19.19
C GLY A 118 7.22 -26.47 -18.74
N THR A 119 8.42 -27.08 -18.82
CA THR A 119 8.66 -28.45 -18.37
C THR A 119 9.65 -28.56 -17.23
N GLU A 120 10.32 -27.45 -16.90
CA GLU A 120 11.25 -27.40 -15.77
C GLU A 120 10.52 -27.48 -14.43
N PRO A 121 11.12 -28.02 -13.38
CA PRO A 121 10.56 -27.99 -12.03
C PRO A 121 10.21 -26.55 -11.63
N ILE A 122 9.09 -26.39 -10.92
CA ILE A 122 8.67 -25.08 -10.41
C ILE A 122 9.30 -24.90 -9.04
N GLU A 123 10.32 -24.07 -8.99
CA GLU A 123 11.00 -23.68 -7.74
C GLU A 123 10.53 -22.26 -7.36
N PRO A 124 9.72 -22.08 -6.29
CA PRO A 124 9.15 -20.79 -5.92
C PRO A 124 10.20 -19.67 -5.81
N SER A 125 11.33 -19.95 -5.19
CA SER A 125 12.44 -18.98 -5.01
C SER A 125 13.14 -18.56 -6.31
N LEU A 126 12.93 -19.30 -7.41
CA LEU A 126 13.48 -18.97 -8.74
C LEU A 126 12.46 -18.29 -9.64
N LEU A 127 11.20 -18.18 -9.22
CA LEU A 127 10.19 -17.41 -9.96
C LEU A 127 10.51 -15.92 -9.85
N GLY A 128 10.59 -15.26 -11.00
CA GLY A 128 10.69 -13.79 -11.02
C GLY A 128 9.42 -13.14 -10.48
N ALA A 129 9.53 -11.94 -9.91
CA ALA A 129 8.39 -11.19 -9.35
C ALA A 129 7.18 -11.10 -10.30
N ALA A 130 7.41 -11.08 -11.61
CA ALA A 130 6.35 -11.03 -12.63
C ALA A 130 5.55 -12.33 -12.81
N ALA A 131 5.99 -13.43 -12.16
CA ALA A 131 5.37 -14.76 -12.25
C ALA A 131 5.00 -15.32 -10.87
N LYS A 132 4.89 -14.46 -9.84
CA LYS A 132 4.53 -14.85 -8.48
C LYS A 132 3.70 -13.77 -7.77
N GLY A 133 3.43 -13.98 -6.50
CA GLY A 133 2.70 -13.03 -5.65
C GLY A 133 1.21 -12.95 -5.97
N MET A 134 0.56 -11.95 -5.37
CA MET A 134 -0.88 -11.74 -5.47
C MET A 134 -1.40 -11.57 -6.91
N PRO A 135 -0.70 -10.85 -7.83
CA PRO A 135 -1.19 -10.69 -9.20
C PRO A 135 -1.12 -11.96 -10.05
N ALA A 136 -0.09 -12.78 -9.88
CA ALA A 136 0.00 -14.06 -10.57
C ALA A 136 -1.07 -15.04 -10.05
N PHE A 137 -1.29 -15.05 -8.74
CA PHE A 137 -2.34 -15.85 -8.12
C PHE A 137 -3.73 -15.45 -8.61
N GLU A 138 -4.01 -14.13 -8.68
CA GLU A 138 -5.25 -13.59 -9.23
C GLU A 138 -5.51 -14.08 -10.66
N TYR A 139 -4.50 -13.96 -11.53
CA TYR A 139 -4.61 -14.38 -12.93
C TYR A 139 -4.96 -15.87 -13.05
N LEU A 140 -4.35 -16.72 -12.22
CA LEU A 140 -4.59 -18.17 -12.25
C LEU A 140 -6.03 -18.53 -11.90
N ILE A 141 -6.66 -17.83 -10.93
CA ILE A 141 -7.97 -18.24 -10.42
C ILE A 141 -9.13 -17.36 -10.90
N TYR A 142 -8.89 -16.16 -11.45
CA TYR A 142 -9.96 -15.23 -11.81
C TYR A 142 -10.03 -14.89 -13.30
N ASP A 143 -8.98 -15.13 -14.11
CA ASP A 143 -9.05 -14.78 -15.52
C ASP A 143 -10.27 -15.46 -16.20
N PRO A 144 -11.19 -14.67 -16.78
CA PRO A 144 -12.40 -15.21 -17.40
C PRO A 144 -12.12 -16.08 -18.63
N ALA A 145 -10.91 -16.02 -19.19
CA ALA A 145 -10.48 -16.89 -20.29
C ALA A 145 -10.02 -18.28 -19.81
N ARG A 146 -9.93 -18.51 -18.48
CA ARG A 146 -9.51 -19.75 -17.86
C ARG A 146 -10.68 -20.51 -17.25
N ASP A 147 -10.53 -21.82 -17.19
CA ASP A 147 -11.37 -22.72 -16.41
C ASP A 147 -10.49 -23.52 -15.44
N PRO A 148 -10.16 -22.97 -14.27
CA PRO A 148 -9.24 -23.62 -13.33
C PRO A 148 -9.67 -25.02 -12.92
N VAL A 149 -10.99 -25.28 -12.78
CA VAL A 149 -11.50 -26.61 -12.41
C VAL A 149 -11.20 -27.65 -13.49
N THR A 150 -11.39 -27.28 -14.76
CA THR A 150 -11.06 -28.14 -15.90
C THR A 150 -9.54 -28.26 -16.08
N GLU A 151 -8.79 -27.16 -16.00
CA GLU A 151 -7.33 -27.12 -16.17
C GLU A 151 -6.62 -28.02 -15.15
N ILE A 152 -7.07 -28.03 -13.89
CA ILE A 152 -6.54 -28.92 -12.83
C ILE A 152 -6.77 -30.40 -13.19
N GLY A 153 -7.92 -30.72 -13.78
CA GLY A 153 -8.21 -32.07 -14.20
C GLY A 153 -7.37 -32.57 -15.39
N ASP A 154 -6.98 -31.65 -16.24
CA ASP A 154 -6.25 -31.92 -17.49
C ASP A 154 -4.72 -31.93 -17.30
N ASP A 155 -4.17 -31.08 -16.45
CA ASP A 155 -2.73 -30.93 -16.25
C ASP A 155 -2.37 -30.68 -14.77
N PRO A 156 -1.62 -31.61 -14.13
CA PRO A 156 -1.18 -31.45 -12.76
C PRO A 156 -0.27 -30.23 -12.56
N ARG A 157 0.33 -29.69 -13.64
CA ARG A 157 1.21 -28.53 -13.57
C ARG A 157 0.50 -27.27 -13.10
N PHE A 158 -0.79 -27.14 -13.35
CA PHE A 158 -1.57 -26.02 -12.81
C PHE A 158 -1.51 -25.99 -11.28
N CYS A 159 -1.75 -27.12 -10.63
CA CYS A 159 -1.67 -27.24 -9.18
C CYS A 159 -0.24 -27.17 -8.64
N GLU A 160 0.75 -27.70 -9.35
CA GLU A 160 2.15 -27.49 -8.99
C GLU A 160 2.48 -26.00 -8.93
N TYR A 161 2.02 -25.21 -9.91
CA TYR A 161 2.29 -23.78 -9.96
C TYR A 161 1.45 -23.00 -8.95
N LEU A 162 0.15 -23.23 -8.86
CA LEU A 162 -0.72 -22.57 -7.90
C LEU A 162 -0.22 -22.80 -6.46
N GLY A 163 0.15 -24.03 -6.13
CA GLY A 163 0.73 -24.39 -4.85
C GLY A 163 2.08 -23.72 -4.59
N ALA A 164 2.95 -23.65 -5.61
CA ALA A 164 4.25 -22.98 -5.51
C ALA A 164 4.10 -21.47 -5.21
N VAL A 165 3.21 -20.79 -5.94
CA VAL A 165 2.92 -19.36 -5.70
C VAL A 165 2.29 -19.15 -4.32
N GLY A 166 1.40 -20.05 -3.88
CA GLY A 166 0.79 -19.99 -2.54
C GLY A 166 1.80 -20.18 -1.41
N VAL A 167 2.78 -21.06 -1.57
CA VAL A 167 3.86 -21.28 -0.61
C VAL A 167 4.76 -20.03 -0.53
N ASP A 168 5.24 -19.54 -1.68
CA ASP A 168 6.12 -18.38 -1.75
C ASP A 168 5.46 -17.13 -1.16
N LEU A 169 4.19 -16.90 -1.48
CA LEU A 169 3.42 -15.78 -0.93
C LEU A 169 3.28 -15.89 0.61
N ALA A 170 3.09 -17.09 1.15
CA ALA A 170 3.01 -17.29 2.60
C ALA A 170 4.37 -17.08 3.28
N GLU A 171 5.47 -17.49 2.64
CA GLU A 171 6.83 -17.25 3.13
C GLU A 171 7.15 -15.75 3.13
N ASP A 172 6.81 -15.02 2.05
CA ASP A 172 7.01 -13.58 1.96
C ASP A 172 6.13 -12.80 2.96
N ALA A 173 4.88 -13.21 3.19
CA ALA A 173 4.00 -12.62 4.19
C ALA A 173 4.55 -12.80 5.62
N THR A 174 5.03 -14.00 5.96
CA THR A 174 5.70 -14.28 7.23
C THR A 174 6.98 -13.46 7.38
N ALA A 175 7.77 -13.36 6.33
CA ALA A 175 9.05 -12.66 6.36
C ALA A 175 8.87 -11.14 6.56
N ILE A 176 7.93 -10.50 5.85
CA ILE A 176 7.68 -9.06 6.05
C ILE A 176 7.09 -8.76 7.43
N ARG A 177 6.16 -9.59 7.95
CA ARG A 177 5.67 -9.46 9.33
C ARG A 177 6.83 -9.60 10.32
N ALA A 178 7.67 -10.63 10.18
CA ALA A 178 8.82 -10.86 11.04
C ALA A 178 9.83 -9.71 11.00
N ALA A 179 10.07 -9.12 9.83
CA ALA A 179 10.96 -7.97 9.69
C ALA A 179 10.48 -6.74 10.49
N TRP A 180 9.16 -6.55 10.64
CA TRP A 180 8.57 -5.48 11.43
C TRP A 180 8.47 -5.78 12.92
N ASP A 181 8.38 -7.07 13.32
CA ASP A 181 8.13 -7.49 14.69
C ASP A 181 9.30 -7.14 15.63
N PRO A 182 9.05 -6.43 16.76
CA PRO A 182 10.10 -6.11 17.75
C PRO A 182 10.79 -7.33 18.35
N ALA A 183 10.18 -8.51 18.32
CA ALA A 183 10.76 -9.75 18.82
C ALA A 183 11.68 -10.45 17.80
N GLU A 184 11.67 -10.02 16.52
CA GLU A 184 12.37 -10.67 15.42
C GLU A 184 13.29 -9.67 14.68
N GLY A 185 12.82 -9.05 13.57
CA GLY A 185 13.60 -8.13 12.76
C GLY A 185 13.64 -6.69 13.29
N ASP A 186 12.65 -6.30 14.09
CA ASP A 186 12.56 -5.04 14.82
C ASP A 186 12.69 -3.76 13.96
N PHE A 187 12.13 -3.76 12.74
CA PHE A 187 12.10 -2.53 11.96
C PHE A 187 11.23 -1.44 12.62
N LEU A 188 10.23 -1.84 13.43
CA LEU A 188 9.51 -0.89 14.27
C LEU A 188 10.45 -0.16 15.24
N GLY A 189 11.44 -0.86 15.82
CA GLY A 189 12.46 -0.25 16.65
C GLY A 189 13.32 0.76 15.90
N GLU A 190 13.62 0.53 14.61
CA GLU A 190 14.33 1.52 13.77
C GLU A 190 13.59 2.87 13.69
N LEU A 191 12.25 2.84 13.60
CA LEU A 191 11.43 4.06 13.64
C LEU A 191 11.42 4.70 15.03
N VAL A 192 11.21 3.90 16.07
CA VAL A 192 11.06 4.38 17.46
C VAL A 192 12.38 4.90 18.03
N GLU A 193 13.50 4.25 17.73
CA GLU A 193 14.85 4.63 18.21
C GLU A 193 15.59 5.56 17.24
N ALA A 194 14.89 6.18 16.30
CA ALA A 194 15.45 7.19 15.41
C ALA A 194 16.18 8.30 16.18
N GLY A 195 17.41 8.59 15.81
CA GLY A 195 18.31 9.51 16.49
C GLY A 195 18.90 9.02 17.83
N ARG A 196 18.56 7.80 18.30
CA ARG A 196 19.03 7.23 19.57
C ARG A 196 19.71 5.86 19.43
N GLY A 197 19.70 5.26 18.27
CA GLY A 197 20.27 3.92 18.06
C GLY A 197 19.84 3.26 16.75
N SER A 198 18.88 3.83 16.06
CA SER A 198 18.47 3.41 14.72
C SER A 198 19.65 3.48 13.75
N LYS A 199 19.73 2.47 12.89
CA LYS A 199 20.69 2.42 11.77
C LYS A 199 20.10 3.02 10.49
N THR A 200 18.78 3.20 10.46
CA THR A 200 18.03 3.65 9.30
C THR A 200 17.72 5.14 9.36
N TYR A 201 17.43 5.68 10.55
CA TYR A 201 16.99 7.06 10.71
C TYR A 201 17.88 7.83 11.69
N ASP A 202 18.55 8.87 11.19
CA ASP A 202 19.45 9.73 11.96
C ASP A 202 18.72 10.65 12.93
N SER A 203 17.41 10.89 12.71
CA SER A 203 16.57 11.71 13.61
C SER A 203 15.11 11.27 13.60
N ILE A 204 14.39 11.66 14.66
CA ILE A 204 12.95 11.37 14.78
C ILE A 204 12.14 12.10 13.70
N GLU A 205 12.62 13.26 13.21
CA GLU A 205 12.04 13.98 12.09
C GLU A 205 12.10 13.16 10.81
N MET A 206 13.24 12.51 10.55
CA MET A 206 13.40 11.66 9.37
C MET A 206 12.46 10.46 9.42
N ALA A 207 12.36 9.78 10.56
CA ALA A 207 11.45 8.64 10.71
C ALA A 207 9.98 9.05 10.56
N LEU A 208 9.56 10.14 11.20
CA LEU A 208 8.20 10.65 11.08
C LEU A 208 7.95 11.20 9.66
N GLY A 209 8.95 11.85 9.07
CA GLY A 209 8.93 12.30 7.69
C GLY A 209 8.73 11.15 6.71
N ALA A 210 9.39 10.01 6.91
CA ALA A 210 9.21 8.83 6.09
C ALA A 210 7.75 8.33 6.10
N VAL A 211 7.11 8.29 7.30
CA VAL A 211 5.70 7.91 7.43
C VAL A 211 4.78 8.92 6.71
N VAL A 212 4.92 10.21 7.00
CA VAL A 212 3.98 11.23 6.46
C VAL A 212 4.17 11.46 4.97
N ASN A 213 5.42 11.46 4.47
CA ASN A 213 5.67 11.55 3.04
C ASN A 213 5.12 10.32 2.30
N ARG A 214 5.17 9.13 2.93
CA ARG A 214 4.60 7.92 2.31
C ARG A 214 3.10 8.07 2.03
N LEU A 215 2.33 8.71 2.93
CA LEU A 215 0.90 8.97 2.69
C LEU A 215 0.67 9.83 1.43
N VAL A 216 1.55 10.81 1.19
CA VAL A 216 1.49 11.65 -0.03
C VAL A 216 1.78 10.81 -1.28
N TYR A 217 2.78 9.93 -1.23
CA TYR A 217 3.10 9.04 -2.36
C TYR A 217 2.00 8.02 -2.63
N ASP A 218 1.38 7.48 -1.57
CA ASP A 218 0.26 6.54 -1.75
C ASP A 218 -0.92 7.21 -2.44
N LEU A 219 -1.28 8.43 -2.02
CA LEU A 219 -2.33 9.20 -2.70
C LEU A 219 -1.96 9.51 -4.15
N GLU A 220 -0.70 9.83 -4.44
CA GLU A 220 -0.25 10.00 -5.82
C GLU A 220 -0.36 8.70 -6.61
N ALA A 221 0.03 7.56 -6.04
CA ALA A 221 -0.10 6.26 -6.68
C ALA A 221 -1.57 5.88 -6.92
N LEU A 222 -2.45 6.07 -5.90
CA LEU A 222 -3.88 5.77 -6.03
C LEU A 222 -4.53 6.57 -7.14
N ARG A 223 -4.26 7.90 -7.21
CA ARG A 223 -4.85 8.78 -8.22
C ARG A 223 -4.19 8.68 -9.59
N GLY A 224 -2.85 8.63 -9.64
CA GLY A 224 -2.07 8.70 -10.88
C GLY A 224 -1.90 7.35 -11.55
N GLU A 225 -1.55 6.31 -10.76
CA GLU A 225 -1.30 4.97 -11.28
C GLU A 225 -2.57 4.12 -11.32
N LYS A 226 -3.24 3.94 -10.17
CA LYS A 226 -4.33 2.98 -10.04
C LYS A 226 -5.61 3.43 -10.76
N LEU A 227 -5.93 4.71 -10.74
CA LEU A 227 -7.07 5.29 -11.47
C LEU A 227 -6.67 5.98 -12.78
N GLY A 228 -5.59 6.76 -12.75
CA GLY A 228 -5.21 7.63 -13.87
C GLY A 228 -4.65 6.89 -15.08
N VAL A 229 -3.85 5.84 -14.88
CA VAL A 229 -3.32 5.05 -16.01
C VAL A 229 -4.46 4.33 -16.75
N PRO A 230 -5.37 3.59 -16.09
CA PRO A 230 -6.53 3.01 -16.79
C PRO A 230 -7.41 4.05 -17.48
N LEU A 231 -7.57 5.24 -16.89
CA LEU A 231 -8.32 6.35 -17.48
C LEU A 231 -7.62 6.98 -18.71
N GLY A 232 -6.34 6.67 -18.94
CA GLY A 232 -5.60 7.17 -20.09
C GLY A 232 -4.82 8.47 -19.84
N MET A 233 -4.58 8.85 -18.59
CA MET A 233 -3.83 10.09 -18.25
C MET A 233 -2.41 10.11 -18.85
N ARG A 234 -1.76 8.94 -18.96
CA ARG A 234 -0.41 8.81 -19.55
C ARG A 234 -0.40 8.57 -21.06
N THR A 235 -1.55 8.42 -21.69
CA THR A 235 -1.70 8.04 -23.10
C THR A 235 -2.47 9.07 -23.92
N GLY A 236 -2.53 10.32 -23.41
CA GLY A 236 -3.22 11.41 -24.10
C GLY A 236 -4.74 11.23 -24.19
N GLY A 237 -5.34 10.57 -23.19
CA GLY A 237 -6.78 10.33 -23.09
C GLY A 237 -7.25 9.01 -23.73
N THR A 238 -6.34 8.16 -24.18
CA THR A 238 -6.72 6.81 -24.66
C THR A 238 -6.83 5.90 -23.45
N VAL A 239 -8.06 5.48 -23.12
CA VAL A 239 -8.33 4.59 -21.97
C VAL A 239 -7.64 3.23 -22.12
N GLN A 240 -7.16 2.70 -21.02
CA GLN A 240 -6.39 1.44 -20.94
C GLN A 240 -6.97 0.53 -19.85
N PRO A 241 -8.15 -0.08 -20.08
CA PRO A 241 -8.82 -0.92 -19.07
C PRO A 241 -7.92 -2.07 -18.56
N ASP A 242 -7.11 -2.66 -19.45
CA ASP A 242 -6.20 -3.75 -19.13
C ASP A 242 -5.04 -3.35 -18.21
N SER A 243 -4.86 -2.06 -17.98
CA SER A 243 -3.86 -1.54 -17.04
C SER A 243 -4.41 -1.37 -15.62
N ALA A 244 -5.69 -1.68 -15.36
CA ALA A 244 -6.25 -1.64 -14.03
C ALA A 244 -5.61 -2.73 -13.13
N GLU A 245 -5.31 -2.37 -11.88
CA GLU A 245 -4.87 -3.34 -10.88
C GLU A 245 -6.03 -4.28 -10.53
N SER A 246 -5.75 -5.52 -10.15
CA SER A 246 -6.76 -6.54 -9.81
C SER A 246 -7.91 -6.62 -10.84
N ARG A 247 -7.54 -6.57 -12.11
CA ARG A 247 -8.50 -6.48 -13.23
C ARG A 247 -9.26 -7.78 -13.49
N PHE A 248 -8.67 -8.93 -13.15
CA PHE A 248 -9.28 -10.23 -13.38
C PHE A 248 -10.36 -10.53 -12.35
N SER A 249 -10.12 -10.15 -11.09
CA SER A 249 -11.09 -10.25 -10.01
C SER A 249 -12.13 -9.13 -10.02
N GLY A 250 -11.84 -8.01 -10.70
CA GLY A 250 -12.65 -6.80 -10.68
C GLY A 250 -12.50 -5.97 -9.39
N ARG A 251 -11.47 -6.25 -8.56
CA ARG A 251 -11.29 -5.64 -7.24
C ARG A 251 -10.65 -4.23 -7.28
N SER A 252 -10.27 -3.72 -8.43
CA SER A 252 -9.50 -2.48 -8.59
C SER A 252 -9.98 -1.30 -7.74
N LEU A 253 -11.30 -1.03 -7.72
CA LEU A 253 -11.88 0.07 -6.93
C LEU A 253 -11.84 -0.21 -5.43
N GLU A 254 -11.99 -1.46 -5.03
CA GLU A 254 -11.86 -1.86 -3.63
C GLU A 254 -10.41 -1.77 -3.16
N ASP A 255 -9.43 -2.11 -4.00
CA ASP A 255 -8.01 -1.89 -3.72
C ASP A 255 -7.69 -0.42 -3.46
N VAL A 256 -8.25 0.50 -4.27
CA VAL A 256 -8.12 1.95 -4.05
C VAL A 256 -8.76 2.36 -2.72
N ARG A 257 -9.96 1.83 -2.39
CA ARG A 257 -10.63 2.11 -1.10
C ARG A 257 -9.82 1.62 0.10
N ASP A 258 -9.27 0.41 0.00
CA ASP A 258 -8.41 -0.14 1.04
C ASP A 258 -7.14 0.71 1.22
N GLY A 259 -6.54 1.21 0.14
CA GLY A 259 -5.44 2.18 0.20
C GLY A 259 -5.84 3.46 0.94
N VAL A 260 -6.99 4.07 0.58
CA VAL A 260 -7.52 5.26 1.27
C VAL A 260 -7.79 4.97 2.75
N ARG A 261 -8.35 3.81 3.08
CA ARG A 261 -8.58 3.38 4.47
C ARG A 261 -7.27 3.23 5.22
N GLY A 262 -6.24 2.69 4.56
CA GLY A 262 -4.88 2.61 5.13
C GLY A 262 -4.36 3.97 5.56
N ILE A 263 -4.53 4.98 4.72
CA ILE A 263 -4.15 6.37 5.01
C ILE A 263 -5.01 6.95 6.14
N GLU A 264 -6.33 6.71 6.11
CA GLU A 264 -7.27 7.18 7.11
C GLU A 264 -6.91 6.66 8.51
N GLU A 265 -6.55 5.38 8.65
CA GLU A 265 -6.15 4.78 9.94
C GLU A 265 -4.81 5.34 10.46
N VAL A 266 -3.91 5.82 9.61
CA VAL A 266 -2.73 6.58 10.06
C VAL A 266 -3.12 7.99 10.52
N VAL A 267 -4.04 8.62 9.81
CA VAL A 267 -4.47 10.00 10.11
C VAL A 267 -5.35 10.06 11.35
N PHE A 268 -6.33 9.16 11.52
CA PHE A 268 -7.31 9.20 12.61
C PHE A 268 -7.15 8.09 13.64
N GLY A 269 -6.31 7.10 13.37
CA GLY A 269 -6.04 5.96 14.23
C GLY A 269 -6.90 4.72 13.92
N ALA A 270 -6.40 3.56 14.34
CA ALA A 270 -7.15 2.32 14.29
C ALA A 270 -8.32 2.34 15.30
N ALA A 271 -9.26 1.40 15.15
CA ALA A 271 -10.45 1.28 16.01
C ALA A 271 -10.10 0.71 17.41
N VAL A 272 -9.32 1.47 18.19
CA VAL A 272 -8.93 1.14 19.57
C VAL A 272 -9.32 2.29 20.53
N GLU A 273 -9.33 2.04 21.84
CA GLU A 273 -9.81 3.01 22.83
C GLU A 273 -9.04 4.35 22.83
N LYS A 274 -7.73 4.30 22.56
CA LYS A 274 -6.86 5.47 22.52
C LYS A 274 -5.92 5.37 21.32
N PRO A 275 -6.42 5.67 20.12
CA PRO A 275 -5.64 5.48 18.93
C PRO A 275 -4.47 6.47 18.83
N ALA A 276 -3.30 5.97 18.49
CA ALA A 276 -2.22 6.79 17.98
C ALA A 276 -2.62 7.28 16.58
N SER A 277 -2.50 8.59 16.33
CA SER A 277 -2.94 9.19 15.07
C SER A 277 -2.26 10.53 14.80
N LEU A 278 -2.15 10.89 13.53
CA LEU A 278 -1.69 12.23 13.14
C LEU A 278 -2.65 13.31 13.64
N ALA A 279 -3.97 13.06 13.62
CA ALA A 279 -4.99 13.99 14.14
C ALA A 279 -4.78 14.26 15.63
N GLY A 280 -4.52 13.23 16.45
CA GLY A 280 -4.21 13.40 17.87
C GLY A 280 -2.89 14.17 18.10
N TYR A 281 -1.90 13.95 17.24
CA TYR A 281 -0.66 14.73 17.30
C TYR A 281 -0.89 16.21 16.92
N LEU A 282 -1.67 16.48 15.86
CA LEU A 282 -2.03 17.83 15.42
C LEU A 282 -2.79 18.59 16.52
N ASP A 283 -3.75 17.95 17.19
CA ASP A 283 -4.43 18.50 18.36
C ASP A 283 -3.43 18.88 19.47
N GLY A 284 -2.52 17.95 19.80
CA GLY A 284 -1.49 18.16 20.81
C GLY A 284 -0.52 19.33 20.55
N ILE A 285 -0.34 19.71 19.29
CA ILE A 285 0.48 20.86 18.88
C ILE A 285 -0.35 22.13 18.58
N GLY A 286 -1.67 22.11 18.83
CA GLY A 286 -2.58 23.24 18.62
C GLY A 286 -2.94 23.46 17.14
N ARG A 287 -3.00 22.42 16.34
CA ARG A 287 -3.40 22.40 14.92
C ARG A 287 -4.63 21.51 14.69
N ASP A 288 -5.51 21.43 15.66
CA ASP A 288 -6.82 20.77 15.57
C ASP A 288 -7.73 21.39 14.51
N ASP A 289 -7.42 22.62 14.06
CA ASP A 289 -8.07 23.31 12.93
C ASP A 289 -8.03 22.50 11.63
N LEU A 290 -7.02 21.62 11.45
CA LEU A 290 -6.87 20.78 10.25
C LEU A 290 -7.74 19.52 10.26
N VAL A 291 -8.13 19.04 11.44
CA VAL A 291 -8.83 17.74 11.60
C VAL A 291 -10.19 17.70 10.86
N PRO A 292 -11.07 18.73 10.97
CA PRO A 292 -12.31 18.77 10.21
C PRO A 292 -12.12 18.75 8.70
N ALA A 293 -11.16 19.51 8.17
CA ALA A 293 -10.86 19.56 6.74
C ALA A 293 -10.36 18.20 6.21
N LEU A 294 -9.52 17.49 6.99
CA LEU A 294 -9.08 16.14 6.66
C LEU A 294 -10.27 15.16 6.61
N ARG A 295 -11.19 15.22 7.60
CA ARG A 295 -12.39 14.35 7.58
C ARG A 295 -13.24 14.61 6.34
N GLU A 296 -13.53 15.88 6.03
CA GLU A 296 -14.31 16.25 4.85
C GLU A 296 -13.65 15.73 3.55
N ALA A 297 -12.32 15.82 3.46
CA ALA A 297 -11.59 15.31 2.29
C ALA A 297 -11.64 13.78 2.16
N PHE A 298 -11.56 13.03 3.28
CA PHE A 298 -11.77 11.58 3.26
C PHE A 298 -13.20 11.21 2.87
N ASP A 299 -14.20 11.87 3.47
CA ASP A 299 -15.62 11.64 3.14
C ASP A 299 -15.89 11.92 1.67
N ALA A 300 -15.33 13.00 1.11
CA ALA A 300 -15.44 13.33 -0.30
C ALA A 300 -14.75 12.30 -1.20
N SER A 301 -13.59 11.78 -0.79
CA SER A 301 -12.86 10.73 -1.52
C SER A 301 -13.67 9.43 -1.57
N TYR A 302 -14.23 8.99 -0.46
CA TYR A 302 -15.10 7.81 -0.42
C TYR A 302 -16.37 8.02 -1.25
N ALA A 303 -17.04 9.17 -1.10
CA ALA A 303 -18.25 9.46 -1.88
C ALA A 303 -17.99 9.46 -3.39
N ALA A 304 -16.84 9.97 -3.83
CA ALA A 304 -16.45 9.95 -5.24
C ALA A 304 -16.18 8.51 -5.73
N LEU A 305 -15.43 7.72 -4.96
CA LEU A 305 -15.16 6.30 -5.27
C LEU A 305 -16.44 5.45 -5.29
N ASP A 306 -17.40 5.72 -4.39
CA ASP A 306 -18.69 5.01 -4.32
C ASP A 306 -19.58 5.30 -5.52
N ALA A 307 -19.39 6.44 -6.16
CA ALA A 307 -20.14 6.82 -7.37
C ALA A 307 -19.64 6.09 -8.63
N VAL A 308 -18.42 5.52 -8.62
CA VAL A 308 -17.86 4.81 -9.77
C VAL A 308 -18.46 3.39 -9.85
N PRO A 309 -19.11 3.01 -10.98
CA PRO A 309 -19.59 1.65 -11.15
C PRO A 309 -18.43 0.64 -11.19
N GLN A 310 -18.67 -0.56 -10.67
CA GLN A 310 -17.74 -1.68 -10.80
C GLN A 310 -18.05 -2.53 -12.05
N PRO A 311 -17.04 -3.14 -12.67
CA PRO A 311 -15.62 -3.02 -12.38
C PRO A 311 -14.99 -1.74 -12.98
N LEU A 312 -13.82 -1.33 -12.47
CA LEU A 312 -13.09 -0.16 -12.98
C LEU A 312 -12.77 -0.27 -14.48
N THR A 313 -12.46 -1.47 -14.95
CA THR A 313 -12.18 -1.77 -16.37
C THR A 313 -13.31 -1.34 -17.31
N GLU A 314 -14.57 -1.41 -16.86
CA GLU A 314 -15.73 -0.94 -17.60
C GLU A 314 -15.98 0.55 -17.35
N ALA A 315 -15.82 1.00 -16.09
CA ALA A 315 -16.10 2.38 -15.69
C ALA A 315 -15.20 3.40 -16.41
N VAL A 316 -13.93 3.10 -16.65
CA VAL A 316 -13.03 4.01 -17.41
C VAL A 316 -13.51 4.25 -18.85
N VAL A 317 -14.29 3.34 -19.41
CA VAL A 317 -14.86 3.47 -20.77
C VAL A 317 -16.25 4.13 -20.73
N THR A 318 -17.08 3.75 -19.76
CA THR A 318 -18.50 4.12 -19.75
C THR A 318 -18.81 5.36 -18.90
N ASN A 319 -18.00 5.61 -17.87
CA ASN A 319 -18.19 6.69 -16.88
C ASN A 319 -16.84 7.37 -16.52
N PRO A 320 -16.05 7.78 -17.52
CA PRO A 320 -14.70 8.34 -17.26
C PRO A 320 -14.74 9.59 -16.36
N GLU A 321 -15.84 10.36 -16.39
CA GLU A 321 -16.04 11.54 -15.56
C GLU A 321 -16.15 11.22 -14.07
N LEU A 322 -16.71 10.05 -13.70
CA LEU A 322 -16.79 9.61 -12.29
C LEU A 322 -15.42 9.15 -11.79
N VAL A 323 -14.65 8.47 -12.64
CA VAL A 323 -13.26 8.11 -12.32
C VAL A 323 -12.41 9.37 -12.14
N GLN A 324 -12.57 10.37 -13.04
CA GLN A 324 -11.88 11.66 -12.91
C GLN A 324 -12.26 12.39 -11.60
N ALA A 325 -13.53 12.37 -11.22
CA ALA A 325 -13.98 12.98 -9.97
C ALA A 325 -13.33 12.31 -8.75
N SER A 326 -13.10 11.00 -8.78
CA SER A 326 -12.36 10.28 -7.73
C SER A 326 -10.88 10.71 -7.68
N ILE A 327 -10.24 10.86 -8.84
CA ILE A 327 -8.87 11.36 -8.95
C ILE A 327 -8.75 12.79 -8.35
N ASP A 328 -9.72 13.65 -8.64
CA ASP A 328 -9.75 15.03 -8.16
C ASP A 328 -9.95 15.09 -6.64
N ALA A 329 -10.87 14.28 -6.09
CA ALA A 329 -11.11 14.20 -4.64
C ALA A 329 -9.87 13.71 -3.87
N LEU A 330 -9.22 12.64 -4.36
CA LEU A 330 -7.94 12.16 -3.81
C LEU A 330 -6.84 13.22 -3.93
N GLY A 331 -6.85 14.03 -5.00
CA GLY A 331 -5.93 15.14 -5.18
C GLY A 331 -6.08 16.23 -4.12
N GLU A 332 -7.29 16.55 -3.68
CA GLU A 332 -7.52 17.51 -2.58
C GLU A 332 -7.06 16.94 -1.23
N LEU A 333 -7.31 15.65 -0.96
CA LEU A 333 -6.79 14.98 0.23
C LEU A 333 -5.25 14.98 0.25
N GLN A 334 -4.63 14.66 -0.89
CA GLN A 334 -3.17 14.71 -1.05
C GLN A 334 -2.65 16.13 -0.77
N ARG A 335 -3.26 17.16 -1.33
CA ARG A 335 -2.87 18.55 -1.13
C ARG A 335 -2.90 18.94 0.35
N LEU A 336 -3.96 18.58 1.08
CA LEU A 336 -4.08 18.87 2.51
C LEU A 336 -2.93 18.22 3.31
N ILE A 337 -2.63 16.96 3.06
CA ILE A 337 -1.53 16.25 3.75
C ILE A 337 -0.19 16.87 3.36
N GLN A 338 0.04 17.05 2.07
CA GLN A 338 1.30 17.55 1.51
C GLN A 338 1.64 18.97 1.94
N THR A 339 0.64 19.87 2.01
CA THR A 339 0.88 21.28 2.33
C THR A 339 0.59 21.59 3.79
N ASP A 340 -0.58 21.23 4.28
CA ASP A 340 -1.04 21.72 5.58
C ASP A 340 -0.52 20.88 6.74
N VAL A 341 -0.61 19.52 6.62
CA VAL A 341 -0.13 18.61 7.68
C VAL A 341 1.40 18.62 7.77
N ILE A 342 2.12 18.47 6.65
CA ILE A 342 3.59 18.47 6.63
C ILE A 342 4.14 19.76 7.22
N ASN A 343 3.59 20.94 6.80
CA ASN A 343 4.01 22.22 7.35
C ASN A 343 3.68 22.36 8.85
N ALA A 344 2.48 21.96 9.28
CA ALA A 344 2.08 22.02 10.68
C ALA A 344 3.00 21.17 11.59
N MET A 345 3.44 20.03 11.09
CA MET A 345 4.36 19.13 11.80
C MET A 345 5.83 19.57 11.72
N GLY A 346 6.15 20.58 10.91
CA GLY A 346 7.53 21.04 10.70
C GLY A 346 8.39 19.99 10.00
N LEU A 347 7.78 19.18 9.13
CA LEU A 347 8.49 18.16 8.35
C LEU A 347 8.87 18.72 6.98
N MET A 348 9.86 18.12 6.35
CA MET A 348 10.22 18.40 4.97
C MET A 348 9.52 17.42 4.03
N LEU A 349 8.96 17.94 2.94
CA LEU A 349 8.55 17.10 1.83
C LEU A 349 9.82 16.57 1.15
N THR A 350 9.97 15.27 1.14
CA THR A 350 11.04 14.61 0.38
C THR A 350 10.44 14.12 -0.93
N PHE A 351 11.02 14.54 -2.05
CA PHE A 351 10.77 13.93 -3.34
C PHE A 351 11.70 12.72 -3.40
N THR A 352 11.15 11.52 -3.55
CA THR A 352 11.98 10.38 -3.94
C THR A 352 12.11 10.43 -5.46
N ASP A 353 13.31 10.20 -5.97
CA ASP A 353 13.57 9.98 -7.41
C ASP A 353 12.95 8.65 -7.89
N ALA A 354 11.72 8.38 -7.44
CA ALA A 354 10.92 7.24 -7.89
C ALA A 354 10.19 7.53 -9.21
N ASP A 355 10.49 8.66 -9.84
CA ASP A 355 10.22 8.90 -11.25
C ASP A 355 11.25 8.07 -12.03
N GLY A 356 10.96 6.75 -12.12
CA GLY A 356 11.79 5.82 -12.82
C GLY A 356 12.04 6.26 -14.26
N ASP A 357 13.25 6.73 -14.52
CA ASP A 357 13.87 6.75 -15.84
C ASP A 357 14.25 5.33 -16.27
#